data_5eff9f0c87897438d2acb218ad345c96
#
_entry.id   5eff9f0c87897438d2acb218ad345c96
#
_cell.length_a   1.000
_cell.length_b   1.000
_cell.length_c   1.000
_cell.angle_alpha   90.00
_cell.angle_beta   90.00
_cell.angle_gamma   90.00
#
_symmetry.space_group_name_H-M   'P 1'
#
loop_
_entity.id
_entity.type
_entity.pdbx_description
1 polymer ?
#
loop_
_entity_poly.entity_id
_entity_poly.type
_entity_poly.pdbx_seq_one_letter_code
_entity_poly.pdbx_strand_id
1 'polypeptide(L)'
;MLFSKLFAPTLKEPPKDAVLKSHKHLAQAGYIYQVGSGIYNFLPLAKKVLDKIENITHKRMQEHGAQNILMSFVVLASLWEKSGRLDKYGKELLVFKDRKDNDFVLSPTLEENITEIAANFIKSYKQLPVHLYQIHTKFRDEIRPRFGLVRAREFIMKDGYSFHEDAESLDKEFLNTQSAYKEILSDLGLDFRIVEADSGAIGGSKSREFVVLTECGEDTIVVCQNCDYAANIEIAKRSKRPEPLNVPKAQLAKFPTPNTTSAQSVAEFFKTEPYFVLKALVKKVIHKDKETLACFFVRGDDNLEETKALNALNIIGASALELREASKEDLNHAGLIAGFIGPYGLKKHVSYIIFDEDLKEGDCLIAGANEKDFHAVGVDLKGFENLVYADIVQVKESDCCPNCQGALKYHKSLEVGHIFKLGQGYAKSLKASFLDKNGKEQFFEMGCYGIGISRLLSAILEQKSDDLGCVWTKNTAPFDVVIVVSNWKDEAQKKLAFEVYERLLQKGVDALLDDRDARFGAKMRDFELIGERLALIVGKQTLENKEFECIKRANLEKQTLKDTELEEKILELLASE
;
A
#
# COMPACT_ATOMS: atom_id res chain seq x y z
N MET A 1 -12.94 23.48 -23.89
CA MET A 1 -13.89 22.37 -24.23
C MET A 1 -15.32 22.85 -24.01
N LEU A 2 -16.29 22.43 -24.86
CA LEU A 2 -17.72 22.66 -24.61
C LEU A 2 -18.30 21.44 -23.90
N PHE A 3 -19.16 21.67 -22.89
CA PHE A 3 -19.77 20.57 -22.11
C PHE A 3 -20.65 19.69 -22.98
N SER A 4 -21.39 20.28 -23.96
CA SER A 4 -22.21 19.52 -24.92
C SER A 4 -21.42 18.55 -25.81
N LYS A 5 -20.09 18.70 -25.88
CA LYS A 5 -19.16 17.84 -26.62
C LYS A 5 -18.37 16.88 -25.70
N LEU A 6 -18.46 17.06 -24.39
CA LEU A 6 -17.80 16.22 -23.42
C LEU A 6 -18.69 15.01 -23.09
N PHE A 7 -18.12 13.81 -23.22
CA PHE A 7 -18.80 12.60 -22.74
C PHE A 7 -18.58 12.46 -21.24
N ALA A 8 -19.47 13.06 -20.44
CA ALA A 8 -19.47 13.02 -18.98
C ALA A 8 -20.85 12.55 -18.48
N PRO A 9 -21.13 11.24 -18.46
CA PRO A 9 -22.44 10.68 -18.09
C PRO A 9 -22.61 10.69 -16.57
N THR A 10 -22.95 11.85 -15.99
CA THR A 10 -23.25 11.97 -14.55
C THR A 10 -24.51 11.22 -14.17
N LEU A 11 -24.49 10.57 -13.01
CA LEU A 11 -25.63 9.82 -12.45
C LEU A 11 -26.30 10.62 -11.33
N LYS A 12 -27.59 10.39 -11.12
CA LYS A 12 -28.31 11.00 -9.99
C LYS A 12 -27.87 10.44 -8.65
N GLU A 13 -27.62 9.13 -8.61
CA GLU A 13 -27.22 8.40 -7.41
C GLU A 13 -26.00 7.53 -7.72
N PRO A 14 -25.10 7.30 -6.75
CA PRO A 14 -23.98 6.40 -6.93
C PRO A 14 -24.44 4.94 -7.05
N PRO A 15 -23.61 4.04 -7.63
CA PRO A 15 -23.88 2.60 -7.64
C PRO A 15 -24.07 2.05 -6.22
N LYS A 16 -25.01 1.11 -6.04
CA LYS A 16 -25.37 0.56 -4.72
C LYS A 16 -24.24 -0.21 -4.05
N ASP A 17 -23.33 -0.77 -4.82
CA ASP A 17 -22.17 -1.54 -4.36
C ASP A 17 -20.95 -0.65 -4.04
N ALA A 18 -21.00 0.64 -4.35
CA ALA A 18 -19.94 1.59 -4.04
C ALA A 18 -19.98 1.96 -2.55
N VAL A 19 -18.95 1.54 -1.81
CA VAL A 19 -18.81 1.80 -0.36
C VAL A 19 -17.98 3.05 -0.10
N LEU A 20 -16.78 3.14 -0.69
CA LEU A 20 -15.85 4.24 -0.49
C LEU A 20 -16.31 5.52 -1.20
N LYS A 21 -15.94 6.69 -0.65
CA LYS A 21 -16.23 8.01 -1.26
C LYS A 21 -15.68 8.10 -2.68
N SER A 22 -14.43 7.71 -2.88
CA SER A 22 -13.80 7.70 -4.20
C SER A 22 -14.55 6.86 -5.23
N HIS A 23 -14.97 5.64 -4.87
CA HIS A 23 -15.74 4.78 -5.77
C HIS A 23 -17.09 5.39 -6.14
N LYS A 24 -17.83 5.93 -5.12
CA LYS A 24 -19.11 6.61 -5.32
C LYS A 24 -18.97 7.77 -6.30
N HIS A 25 -18.05 8.69 -6.01
CA HIS A 25 -17.89 9.91 -6.80
C HIS A 25 -17.34 9.64 -8.20
N LEU A 26 -16.34 8.77 -8.35
CA LEU A 26 -15.80 8.41 -9.67
C LEU A 26 -16.88 7.80 -10.59
N ALA A 27 -17.69 6.91 -10.07
CA ALA A 27 -18.77 6.29 -10.85
C ALA A 27 -19.91 7.28 -11.10
N GLN A 28 -20.33 8.05 -10.09
CA GLN A 28 -21.44 8.99 -10.19
C GLN A 28 -21.14 10.18 -11.10
N ALA A 29 -19.92 10.70 -11.06
CA ALA A 29 -19.47 11.81 -11.92
C ALA A 29 -19.11 11.38 -13.35
N GLY A 30 -19.19 10.09 -13.67
CA GLY A 30 -18.86 9.59 -14.99
C GLY A 30 -17.37 9.59 -15.30
N TYR A 31 -16.53 9.32 -14.31
CA TYR A 31 -15.10 9.08 -14.50
C TYR A 31 -14.81 7.63 -14.89
N ILE A 32 -15.47 6.68 -14.25
CA ILE A 32 -15.27 5.25 -14.48
C ILE A 32 -16.59 4.54 -14.79
N TYR A 33 -16.48 3.47 -15.56
CA TYR A 33 -17.58 2.54 -15.85
C TYR A 33 -17.13 1.11 -15.59
N GLN A 34 -17.83 0.41 -14.71
CA GLN A 34 -17.51 -0.97 -14.36
C GLN A 34 -17.98 -1.93 -15.45
N VAL A 35 -17.07 -2.70 -16.02
CA VAL A 35 -17.34 -3.73 -17.02
C VAL A 35 -17.55 -5.10 -16.37
N GLY A 36 -16.80 -5.36 -15.33
CA GLY A 36 -16.84 -6.58 -14.54
C GLY A 36 -16.26 -6.35 -13.15
N SER A 37 -16.33 -7.34 -12.29
CA SER A 37 -15.80 -7.23 -10.93
C SER A 37 -14.30 -6.92 -10.96
N GLY A 38 -13.90 -5.72 -10.47
CA GLY A 38 -12.52 -5.24 -10.48
C GLY A 38 -11.98 -4.83 -11.86
N ILE A 39 -12.85 -4.65 -12.88
CA ILE A 39 -12.46 -4.23 -14.23
C ILE A 39 -13.25 -2.97 -14.59
N TYR A 40 -12.54 -1.88 -14.91
CA TYR A 40 -13.12 -0.56 -15.14
C TYR A 40 -12.63 0.06 -16.44
N ASN A 41 -13.55 0.69 -17.19
CA ASN A 41 -13.20 1.64 -18.24
C ASN A 41 -12.99 3.02 -17.61
N PHE A 42 -11.94 3.71 -18.03
CA PHE A 42 -11.69 5.10 -17.70
C PHE A 42 -12.32 5.98 -18.78
N LEU A 43 -13.31 6.79 -18.39
CA LEU A 43 -14.01 7.69 -19.28
C LEU A 43 -13.22 9.00 -19.49
N PRO A 44 -13.60 9.92 -20.41
CA PRO A 44 -12.80 11.08 -20.76
C PRO A 44 -12.33 11.95 -19.59
N LEU A 45 -13.17 12.15 -18.56
CA LEU A 45 -12.79 12.88 -17.34
C LEU A 45 -11.66 12.16 -16.59
N ALA A 46 -11.79 10.84 -16.38
CA ALA A 46 -10.74 10.06 -15.73
C ALA A 46 -9.45 10.05 -16.54
N LYS A 47 -9.55 9.96 -17.88
CA LYS A 47 -8.36 9.96 -18.74
C LYS A 47 -7.60 11.29 -18.64
N LYS A 48 -8.29 12.43 -18.56
CA LYS A 48 -7.63 13.73 -18.33
C LYS A 48 -6.87 13.77 -17.00
N VAL A 49 -7.45 13.23 -15.92
CA VAL A 49 -6.79 13.16 -14.61
C VAL A 49 -5.60 12.19 -14.66
N LEU A 50 -5.78 11.01 -15.27
CA LEU A 50 -4.70 10.04 -15.44
C LEU A 50 -3.52 10.62 -16.22
N ASP A 51 -3.78 11.32 -17.33
CA ASP A 51 -2.73 11.97 -18.14
C ASP A 51 -1.91 12.97 -17.30
N LYS A 52 -2.57 13.75 -16.44
CA LYS A 52 -1.89 14.66 -15.52
C LYS A 52 -1.01 13.92 -14.50
N ILE A 53 -1.53 12.84 -13.90
CA ILE A 53 -0.77 12.00 -12.94
C ILE A 53 0.42 11.32 -13.65
N GLU A 54 0.20 10.77 -14.84
CA GLU A 54 1.24 10.14 -15.65
C GLU A 54 2.35 11.13 -16.01
N ASN A 55 1.99 12.34 -16.45
CA ASN A 55 2.95 13.40 -16.82
C ASN A 55 3.80 13.84 -15.61
N ILE A 56 3.20 14.02 -14.43
CA ILE A 56 3.95 14.31 -13.20
C ILE A 56 4.91 13.17 -12.88
N THR A 57 4.43 11.94 -12.98
CA THR A 57 5.24 10.74 -12.72
C THR A 57 6.41 10.63 -13.70
N HIS A 58 6.16 10.81 -15.01
CA HIS A 58 7.22 10.81 -16.03
C HIS A 58 8.25 11.90 -15.77
N LYS A 59 7.81 13.13 -15.49
CA LYS A 59 8.70 14.25 -15.21
C LYS A 59 9.64 13.91 -14.04
N ARG A 60 9.11 13.50 -12.90
CA ARG A 60 9.91 13.22 -11.71
C ARG A 60 10.85 12.02 -11.90
N MET A 61 10.37 10.94 -12.52
CA MET A 61 11.23 9.79 -12.81
C MET A 61 12.41 10.15 -13.73
N GLN A 62 12.19 10.99 -14.75
CA GLN A 62 13.26 11.45 -15.64
C GLN A 62 14.24 12.41 -14.95
N GLU A 63 13.76 13.32 -14.12
CA GLU A 63 14.60 14.21 -13.30
C GLU A 63 15.53 13.41 -12.37
N HIS A 64 15.09 12.24 -11.92
CA HIS A 64 15.88 11.29 -11.11
C HIS A 64 16.67 10.27 -11.96
N GLY A 65 16.78 10.47 -13.27
CA GLY A 65 17.66 9.70 -14.16
C GLY A 65 17.09 8.38 -14.68
N ALA A 66 15.84 8.05 -14.37
CA ALA A 66 15.20 6.84 -14.89
C ALA A 66 14.76 7.02 -16.35
N GLN A 67 14.83 5.94 -17.15
CA GLN A 67 14.53 5.94 -18.58
C GLN A 67 13.24 5.20 -18.86
N ASN A 68 12.36 5.79 -19.68
CA ASN A 68 11.08 5.18 -20.04
C ASN A 68 11.27 4.08 -21.08
N ILE A 69 10.62 2.93 -20.85
CA ILE A 69 10.54 1.77 -21.75
C ILE A 69 9.08 1.31 -21.83
N LEU A 70 8.70 0.60 -22.87
CA LEU A 70 7.41 -0.09 -22.93
C LEU A 70 7.64 -1.57 -23.19
N MET A 71 7.28 -2.40 -22.19
CA MET A 71 7.42 -3.85 -22.25
C MET A 71 6.09 -4.52 -22.62
N SER A 72 6.17 -5.75 -23.12
CA SER A 72 4.97 -6.54 -23.45
C SER A 72 4.16 -6.86 -22.18
N PHE A 73 2.83 -6.76 -22.30
CA PHE A 73 1.89 -7.11 -21.24
C PHE A 73 1.68 -8.64 -21.12
N VAL A 74 1.77 -9.33 -22.26
CA VAL A 74 1.68 -10.79 -22.34
C VAL A 74 3.10 -11.35 -22.35
N VAL A 75 3.42 -12.25 -21.42
CA VAL A 75 4.76 -12.81 -21.21
C VAL A 75 4.70 -14.31 -21.22
N LEU A 76 5.76 -14.97 -21.71
CA LEU A 76 5.88 -16.43 -21.67
C LEU A 76 5.94 -16.95 -20.23
N ALA A 77 5.11 -17.94 -19.88
CA ALA A 77 5.11 -18.56 -18.56
C ALA A 77 6.47 -19.20 -18.22
N SER A 78 7.25 -19.63 -19.23
CA SER A 78 8.59 -20.19 -19.04
C SER A 78 9.60 -19.25 -18.36
N LEU A 79 9.41 -17.93 -18.43
CA LEU A 79 10.23 -16.97 -17.67
C LEU A 79 9.91 -17.05 -16.17
N TRP A 80 8.64 -17.17 -15.84
CA TRP A 80 8.15 -17.34 -14.47
C TRP A 80 8.54 -18.70 -13.87
N GLU A 81 8.61 -19.75 -14.70
CA GLU A 81 9.17 -21.05 -14.29
C GLU A 81 10.65 -20.94 -13.92
N LYS A 82 11.46 -20.26 -14.77
CA LYS A 82 12.89 -20.04 -14.53
C LYS A 82 13.16 -19.26 -13.24
N SER A 83 12.34 -18.26 -12.91
CA SER A 83 12.46 -17.53 -11.65
C SER A 83 11.98 -18.34 -10.43
N GLY A 84 11.23 -19.43 -10.66
CA GLY A 84 10.58 -20.23 -9.64
C GLY A 84 9.36 -19.55 -9.01
N ARG A 85 8.79 -18.52 -9.67
CA ARG A 85 7.63 -17.78 -9.18
C ARG A 85 6.30 -18.26 -9.74
N LEU A 86 6.29 -19.06 -10.80
CA LEU A 86 5.04 -19.54 -11.40
C LEU A 86 4.12 -20.18 -10.35
N ASP A 87 4.65 -21.08 -9.52
CA ASP A 87 3.89 -21.74 -8.45
C ASP A 87 3.75 -20.85 -7.19
N LYS A 88 4.79 -20.06 -6.87
CA LYS A 88 4.82 -19.25 -5.63
C LYS A 88 3.88 -18.06 -5.66
N TYR A 89 3.64 -17.46 -6.83
CA TYR A 89 2.75 -16.31 -6.97
C TYR A 89 1.28 -16.69 -6.73
N GLY A 90 0.96 -17.98 -6.91
CA GLY A 90 -0.35 -18.53 -6.62
C GLY A 90 -1.41 -18.19 -7.66
N LYS A 91 -2.67 -18.25 -7.22
CA LYS A 91 -3.86 -18.13 -8.12
C LYS A 91 -4.10 -16.74 -8.69
N GLU A 92 -3.43 -15.72 -8.17
CA GLU A 92 -3.55 -14.36 -8.70
C GLU A 92 -2.80 -14.17 -10.03
N LEU A 93 -1.91 -15.11 -10.39
CA LEU A 93 -1.27 -15.15 -11.68
C LEU A 93 -2.18 -15.80 -12.72
N LEU A 94 -2.72 -15.00 -13.64
CA LEU A 94 -3.55 -15.52 -14.72
C LEU A 94 -2.70 -16.13 -15.81
N VAL A 95 -2.74 -17.47 -15.93
CA VAL A 95 -2.07 -18.25 -16.96
C VAL A 95 -3.07 -18.69 -18.02
N PHE A 96 -2.71 -18.60 -19.30
CA PHE A 96 -3.54 -19.03 -20.41
C PHE A 96 -2.69 -19.60 -21.56
N LYS A 97 -3.34 -20.33 -22.47
CA LYS A 97 -2.69 -20.95 -23.63
C LYS A 97 -3.01 -20.19 -24.91
N ASP A 98 -2.01 -20.10 -25.81
CA ASP A 98 -2.23 -19.67 -27.17
C ASP A 98 -2.75 -20.82 -28.06
N ARG A 99 -2.95 -20.54 -29.36
CA ARG A 99 -3.43 -21.56 -30.33
C ARG A 99 -2.43 -22.67 -30.62
N LYS A 100 -1.19 -22.57 -30.12
CA LYS A 100 -0.11 -23.55 -30.28
C LYS A 100 0.23 -24.25 -28.98
N ASP A 101 -0.66 -24.13 -27.98
CA ASP A 101 -0.49 -24.69 -26.63
C ASP A 101 0.71 -24.13 -25.84
N ASN A 102 1.23 -22.95 -26.20
CA ASN A 102 2.22 -22.28 -25.38
C ASN A 102 1.54 -21.60 -24.18
N ASP A 103 2.14 -21.72 -23.01
CA ASP A 103 1.65 -21.08 -21.80
C ASP A 103 2.15 -19.63 -21.71
N PHE A 104 1.21 -18.71 -21.50
CA PHE A 104 1.44 -17.28 -21.30
C PHE A 104 0.83 -16.82 -19.98
N VAL A 105 1.31 -15.68 -19.49
CA VAL A 105 0.75 -14.99 -18.33
C VAL A 105 0.34 -13.56 -18.74
N LEU A 106 -0.76 -13.06 -18.15
CA LEU A 106 -1.01 -11.62 -18.09
C LEU A 106 -0.19 -11.06 -16.93
N SER A 107 0.69 -10.11 -17.23
CA SER A 107 1.72 -9.66 -16.30
C SER A 107 1.13 -8.93 -15.07
N PRO A 108 1.26 -9.47 -13.86
CA PRO A 108 0.98 -8.74 -12.63
C PRO A 108 2.12 -7.80 -12.23
N THR A 109 3.32 -8.10 -12.72
CA THR A 109 4.61 -7.40 -12.55
C THR A 109 5.60 -7.96 -13.59
N LEU A 110 6.77 -7.38 -13.79
CA LEU A 110 7.65 -7.69 -14.93
C LEU A 110 9.12 -7.89 -14.57
N GLU A 111 9.44 -8.33 -13.34
CA GLU A 111 10.82 -8.62 -12.92
C GLU A 111 11.52 -9.59 -13.86
N GLU A 112 10.83 -10.64 -14.27
CA GLU A 112 11.36 -11.68 -15.16
C GLU A 112 11.67 -11.11 -16.55
N ASN A 113 10.74 -10.37 -17.13
CA ASN A 113 10.87 -9.82 -18.48
C ASN A 113 12.01 -8.79 -18.58
N ILE A 114 12.07 -7.86 -17.61
CA ILE A 114 13.12 -6.84 -17.61
C ILE A 114 14.49 -7.43 -17.31
N THR A 115 14.56 -8.48 -16.50
CA THR A 115 15.82 -9.19 -16.21
C THR A 115 16.33 -9.90 -17.46
N GLU A 116 15.46 -10.48 -18.28
CA GLU A 116 15.85 -11.07 -19.57
C GLU A 116 16.38 -10.00 -20.53
N ILE A 117 15.75 -8.81 -20.60
CA ILE A 117 16.25 -7.68 -21.38
C ILE A 117 17.64 -7.28 -20.90
N ALA A 118 17.82 -7.08 -19.60
CA ALA A 118 19.12 -6.73 -19.01
C ALA A 118 20.19 -7.78 -19.31
N ALA A 119 19.86 -9.07 -19.18
CA ALA A 119 20.76 -10.17 -19.48
C ALA A 119 21.24 -10.17 -20.92
N ASN A 120 20.41 -9.70 -21.86
CA ASN A 120 20.78 -9.66 -23.28
C ASN A 120 21.58 -8.42 -23.67
N PHE A 121 21.34 -7.27 -23.06
CA PHE A 121 21.90 -6.00 -23.51
C PHE A 121 22.93 -5.35 -22.59
N ILE A 122 22.94 -5.67 -21.29
CA ILE A 122 23.93 -5.17 -20.33
C ILE A 122 25.02 -6.24 -20.12
N LYS A 123 26.20 -6.01 -20.70
CA LYS A 123 27.31 -6.98 -20.70
C LYS A 123 28.52 -6.54 -19.92
N SER A 124 28.60 -5.26 -19.53
CA SER A 124 29.76 -4.68 -18.87
C SER A 124 29.34 -3.73 -17.75
N TYR A 125 30.13 -3.70 -16.68
CA TYR A 125 29.98 -2.74 -15.57
C TYR A 125 29.93 -1.27 -16.04
N LYS A 126 30.52 -0.94 -17.21
CA LYS A 126 30.48 0.41 -17.78
C LYS A 126 29.09 0.86 -18.21
N GLN A 127 28.14 -0.07 -18.34
CA GLN A 127 26.75 0.20 -18.68
C GLN A 127 25.86 0.39 -17.43
N LEU A 128 26.41 0.19 -16.25
CA LEU A 128 25.73 0.28 -14.95
C LEU A 128 26.04 1.60 -14.23
N PRO A 129 25.15 2.13 -13.39
CA PRO A 129 23.80 1.61 -13.13
C PRO A 129 22.81 1.98 -14.24
N VAL A 130 21.71 1.21 -14.35
CA VAL A 130 20.61 1.48 -15.28
C VAL A 130 19.29 1.40 -14.50
N HIS A 131 18.42 2.40 -14.67
CA HIS A 131 17.04 2.37 -14.17
C HIS A 131 16.07 2.54 -15.33
N LEU A 132 15.27 1.52 -15.58
CA LEU A 132 14.23 1.49 -16.61
C LEU A 132 12.86 1.45 -15.96
N TYR A 133 11.89 2.21 -16.50
CA TYR A 133 10.52 2.20 -15.98
C TYR A 133 9.48 2.32 -17.10
N GLN A 134 8.27 1.90 -16.81
CA GLN A 134 7.12 2.11 -17.68
C GLN A 134 5.89 2.53 -16.87
N ILE A 135 4.88 3.07 -17.54
CA ILE A 135 3.51 3.19 -17.04
C ILE A 135 2.64 2.36 -17.96
N HIS A 136 2.11 1.26 -17.47
CA HIS A 136 1.37 0.31 -18.27
C HIS A 136 0.38 -0.50 -17.45
N THR A 137 -0.62 -1.11 -18.14
CA THR A 137 -1.61 -2.00 -17.54
C THR A 137 -0.95 -3.21 -16.90
N LYS A 138 -1.49 -3.64 -15.76
CA LYS A 138 -1.20 -4.87 -15.05
C LYS A 138 -2.49 -5.62 -14.80
N PHE A 139 -2.39 -6.94 -14.63
CA PHE A 139 -3.53 -7.78 -14.29
C PHE A 139 -3.16 -8.72 -13.12
N ARG A 140 -4.01 -8.71 -12.09
CA ARG A 140 -3.96 -9.66 -10.97
C ARG A 140 -5.33 -10.29 -10.82
N ASP A 141 -5.41 -11.62 -10.84
CA ASP A 141 -6.68 -12.35 -10.71
C ASP A 141 -7.15 -12.38 -9.25
N GLU A 142 -7.37 -11.17 -8.71
CA GLU A 142 -7.83 -10.95 -7.35
C GLU A 142 -9.11 -11.74 -7.06
N ILE A 143 -9.11 -12.52 -5.98
CA ILE A 143 -10.27 -13.34 -5.57
C ILE A 143 -11.44 -12.44 -5.14
N ARG A 144 -11.15 -11.31 -4.48
CA ARG A 144 -12.16 -10.39 -3.93
C ARG A 144 -11.81 -8.95 -4.28
N PRO A 145 -11.96 -8.54 -5.55
CA PRO A 145 -11.80 -7.14 -5.90
C PRO A 145 -12.88 -6.32 -5.20
N ARG A 146 -12.51 -5.17 -4.66
CA ARG A 146 -13.39 -4.33 -3.86
C ARG A 146 -12.93 -2.88 -3.85
N PHE A 147 -13.80 -1.97 -3.43
CA PHE A 147 -13.47 -0.55 -3.25
C PHE A 147 -13.06 0.18 -4.54
N GLY A 148 -13.67 -0.19 -5.68
CA GLY A 148 -13.41 0.46 -6.96
C GLY A 148 -11.97 0.30 -7.43
N LEU A 149 -11.28 1.41 -7.67
CA LEU A 149 -9.89 1.40 -8.16
C LEU A 149 -8.84 1.10 -7.07
N VAL A 150 -9.24 1.00 -5.80
CA VAL A 150 -8.32 0.68 -4.70
C VAL A 150 -7.79 -0.74 -4.84
N ARG A 151 -8.68 -1.72 -5.11
CA ARG A 151 -8.30 -3.12 -5.31
C ARG A 151 -9.01 -3.69 -6.54
N ALA A 152 -8.51 -3.32 -7.70
CA ALA A 152 -8.97 -3.75 -9.01
C ALA A 152 -8.16 -4.95 -9.52
N ARG A 153 -8.71 -5.72 -10.47
CA ARG A 153 -8.00 -6.82 -11.16
C ARG A 153 -7.15 -6.29 -12.30
N GLU A 154 -7.67 -5.33 -13.06
CA GLU A 154 -6.94 -4.62 -14.09
C GLU A 154 -6.69 -3.18 -13.64
N PHE A 155 -5.44 -2.73 -13.71
CA PHE A 155 -5.03 -1.42 -13.21
C PHE A 155 -3.79 -0.89 -13.94
N ILE A 156 -3.59 0.42 -13.88
CA ILE A 156 -2.41 1.08 -14.44
C ILE A 156 -1.38 1.27 -13.33
N MET A 157 -0.15 0.82 -13.58
CA MET A 157 0.98 0.93 -12.66
C MET A 157 2.18 1.56 -13.36
N LYS A 158 2.88 2.46 -12.66
CA LYS A 158 4.28 2.75 -12.93
C LYS A 158 5.10 1.66 -12.27
N ASP A 159 5.79 0.87 -13.05
CA ASP A 159 6.77 -0.11 -12.57
C ASP A 159 8.16 0.24 -13.12
N GLY A 160 9.15 0.25 -12.22
CA GLY A 160 10.54 0.54 -12.54
C GLY A 160 11.47 -0.51 -11.96
N TYR A 161 12.59 -0.69 -12.62
CA TYR A 161 13.57 -1.72 -12.30
C TYR A 161 14.97 -1.16 -12.48
N SER A 162 15.84 -1.41 -11.52
CA SER A 162 17.22 -0.94 -11.61
C SER A 162 18.22 -2.09 -11.51
N PHE A 163 19.34 -1.90 -12.19
CA PHE A 163 20.44 -2.87 -12.27
C PHE A 163 21.74 -2.21 -11.84
N HIS A 164 22.49 -2.88 -10.98
CA HIS A 164 23.68 -2.35 -10.32
C HIS A 164 24.80 -3.38 -10.28
N GLU A 165 26.04 -2.88 -10.17
CA GLU A 165 27.21 -3.73 -9.99
C GLU A 165 27.36 -4.24 -8.55
N ASP A 166 26.82 -3.52 -7.56
CA ASP A 166 26.94 -3.85 -6.14
C ASP A 166 25.77 -3.29 -5.31
N ALA A 167 25.71 -3.71 -4.06
CA ALA A 167 24.69 -3.32 -3.12
C ALA A 167 24.74 -1.81 -2.75
N GLU A 168 25.91 -1.17 -2.77
CA GLU A 168 26.07 0.25 -2.46
C GLU A 168 25.41 1.11 -3.55
N SER A 169 25.63 0.75 -4.83
CA SER A 169 24.98 1.38 -5.98
C SER A 169 23.44 1.20 -5.91
N LEU A 170 22.97 0.00 -5.56
CA LEU A 170 21.54 -0.27 -5.35
C LEU A 170 20.96 0.58 -4.21
N ASP A 171 21.70 0.75 -3.11
CA ASP A 171 21.29 1.56 -1.98
C ASP A 171 21.08 3.03 -2.34
N LYS A 172 21.98 3.58 -3.16
CA LYS A 172 21.87 4.96 -3.67
C LYS A 172 20.63 5.13 -4.53
N GLU A 173 20.36 4.18 -5.45
CA GLU A 173 19.19 4.25 -6.33
C GLU A 173 17.89 4.02 -5.59
N PHE A 174 17.87 3.16 -4.56
CA PHE A 174 16.71 2.98 -3.69
C PHE A 174 16.31 4.29 -3.00
N LEU A 175 17.28 5.05 -2.48
CA LEU A 175 17.04 6.36 -1.85
C LEU A 175 16.69 7.43 -2.89
N ASN A 176 17.30 7.39 -4.08
CA ASN A 176 16.98 8.27 -5.19
C ASN A 176 15.51 8.10 -5.64
N THR A 177 15.09 6.85 -5.84
CA THR A 177 13.69 6.54 -6.18
C THR A 177 12.73 6.91 -5.06
N GLN A 178 13.12 6.70 -3.79
CA GLN A 178 12.32 7.19 -2.66
C GLN A 178 12.08 8.70 -2.73
N SER A 179 13.11 9.49 -3.10
CA SER A 179 12.99 10.94 -3.26
C SER A 179 12.06 11.30 -4.42
N ALA A 180 12.19 10.63 -5.57
CA ALA A 180 11.28 10.80 -6.71
C ALA A 180 9.82 10.55 -6.32
N TYR A 181 9.55 9.48 -5.56
CA TYR A 181 8.19 9.17 -5.12
C TYR A 181 7.63 10.18 -4.12
N LYS A 182 8.46 10.69 -3.21
CA LYS A 182 8.07 11.80 -2.33
C LYS A 182 7.61 13.01 -3.14
N GLU A 183 8.38 13.38 -4.16
CA GLU A 183 8.08 14.53 -5.02
C GLU A 183 6.81 14.29 -5.83
N ILE A 184 6.60 13.10 -6.40
CA ILE A 184 5.37 12.74 -7.12
C ILE A 184 4.15 12.91 -6.21
N LEU A 185 4.16 12.31 -5.02
CA LEU A 185 3.02 12.37 -4.11
C LEU A 185 2.79 13.78 -3.55
N SER A 186 3.85 14.56 -3.34
CA SER A 186 3.75 15.97 -2.94
C SER A 186 3.16 16.83 -4.07
N ASP A 187 3.59 16.64 -5.32
CA ASP A 187 3.03 17.34 -6.47
C ASP A 187 1.54 17.00 -6.68
N LEU A 188 1.14 15.79 -6.32
CA LEU A 188 -0.27 15.36 -6.32
C LEU A 188 -1.07 15.91 -5.12
N GLY A 189 -0.42 16.61 -4.16
CA GLY A 189 -1.05 17.20 -2.99
C GLY A 189 -1.55 16.20 -1.96
N LEU A 190 -0.93 15.01 -1.89
CA LEU A 190 -1.28 13.94 -0.96
C LEU A 190 -0.52 14.06 0.37
N ASP A 191 -1.22 13.82 1.49
CA ASP A 191 -0.59 13.55 2.78
C ASP A 191 -0.29 12.05 2.87
N PHE A 192 0.99 11.73 2.96
CA PHE A 192 1.47 10.35 2.93
C PHE A 192 2.52 10.08 4.01
N ARG A 193 2.74 8.80 4.28
CA ARG A 193 3.83 8.31 5.12
C ARG A 193 4.65 7.29 4.35
N ILE A 194 5.94 7.20 4.69
CA ILE A 194 6.81 6.12 4.22
C ILE A 194 6.99 5.17 5.37
N VAL A 195 6.62 3.92 5.15
CA VAL A 195 6.65 2.89 6.18
C VAL A 195 7.60 1.75 5.78
N GLU A 196 8.28 1.18 6.75
CA GLU A 196 8.98 -0.08 6.55
C GLU A 196 7.95 -1.19 6.33
N ALA A 197 8.21 -2.09 5.36
CA ALA A 197 7.26 -3.11 4.95
C ALA A 197 7.94 -4.48 4.75
N ASP A 198 7.14 -5.52 4.74
CA ASP A 198 7.58 -6.86 4.33
C ASP A 198 7.70 -6.94 2.80
N SER A 199 8.67 -7.69 2.31
CA SER A 199 8.89 -7.83 0.86
C SER A 199 7.96 -8.85 0.18
N GLY A 200 7.25 -9.67 0.94
CA GLY A 200 6.25 -10.63 0.47
C GLY A 200 6.72 -11.53 -0.67
N ALA A 201 5.81 -11.82 -1.60
CA ALA A 201 6.05 -12.68 -2.76
C ALA A 201 7.03 -12.08 -3.81
N ILE A 202 7.32 -10.78 -3.75
CA ILE A 202 8.31 -10.14 -4.62
C ILE A 202 9.73 -10.53 -4.18
N GLY A 203 9.93 -10.67 -2.86
CA GLY A 203 11.22 -11.03 -2.26
C GLY A 203 12.16 -9.83 -2.15
N GLY A 204 13.36 -10.08 -1.68
CA GLY A 204 14.37 -9.06 -1.44
C GLY A 204 14.74 -8.94 0.04
N SER A 205 15.64 -7.99 0.34
CA SER A 205 16.18 -7.81 1.69
C SER A 205 15.56 -6.65 2.46
N LYS A 206 14.94 -5.69 1.78
CA LYS A 206 14.32 -4.51 2.36
C LYS A 206 13.28 -3.91 1.43
N SER A 207 12.17 -3.47 2.01
CA SER A 207 11.17 -2.71 1.26
C SER A 207 10.60 -1.53 2.05
N ARG A 208 10.00 -0.57 1.33
CA ARG A 208 9.27 0.56 1.90
C ARG A 208 8.02 0.85 1.10
N GLU A 209 6.93 1.02 1.80
CA GLU A 209 5.66 1.44 1.24
C GLU A 209 5.46 2.95 1.37
N PHE A 210 4.78 3.51 0.38
CA PHE A 210 4.23 4.86 0.41
C PHE A 210 2.73 4.72 0.62
N VAL A 211 2.27 5.15 1.78
CA VAL A 211 0.88 4.99 2.19
C VAL A 211 0.22 6.34 2.40
N VAL A 212 -0.99 6.47 1.90
CA VAL A 212 -1.85 7.65 2.08
C VAL A 212 -2.76 7.40 3.27
N LEU A 213 -2.79 8.35 4.22
CA LEU A 213 -3.65 8.24 5.40
C LEU A 213 -5.11 8.44 4.99
N THR A 214 -5.97 7.49 5.31
CA THR A 214 -7.41 7.54 5.03
C THR A 214 -8.20 6.89 6.15
N GLU A 215 -9.45 7.29 6.36
CA GLU A 215 -10.31 6.63 7.35
C GLU A 215 -10.76 5.22 6.91
N CYS A 216 -10.73 4.97 5.62
CA CYS A 216 -11.27 3.77 4.96
C CYS A 216 -10.19 2.88 4.33
N GLY A 217 -8.91 3.02 4.74
CA GLY A 217 -7.80 2.21 4.21
C GLY A 217 -7.91 0.72 4.54
N GLU A 218 -7.43 -0.13 3.63
CA GLU A 218 -7.38 -1.58 3.84
C GLU A 218 -6.29 -1.97 4.84
N ASP A 219 -5.18 -1.24 4.82
CA ASP A 219 -4.01 -1.54 5.62
C ASP A 219 -4.02 -0.77 6.96
N THR A 220 -3.33 -1.31 7.93
CA THR A 220 -3.11 -0.67 9.21
C THR A 220 -1.62 -0.42 9.40
N ILE A 221 -1.27 0.84 9.65
CA ILE A 221 0.09 1.21 10.00
C ILE A 221 0.19 1.64 11.44
N VAL A 222 1.37 1.46 12.00
CA VAL A 222 1.76 1.92 13.32
C VAL A 222 2.61 3.19 13.15
N VAL A 223 2.19 4.27 13.77
CA VAL A 223 2.86 5.58 13.69
C VAL A 223 3.22 6.08 15.08
N CYS A 224 4.42 6.61 15.25
CA CYS A 224 4.81 7.29 16.48
C CYS A 224 4.22 8.70 16.53
N GLN A 225 3.76 9.11 17.74
CA GLN A 225 3.23 10.46 17.93
C GLN A 225 4.30 11.54 18.06
N ASN A 226 5.57 11.15 18.31
CA ASN A 226 6.65 12.08 18.67
C ASN A 226 7.81 12.12 17.65
N CYS A 227 7.92 11.14 16.74
CA CYS A 227 8.97 11.11 15.71
C CYS A 227 8.43 10.50 14.40
N ASP A 228 9.26 10.47 13.37
CA ASP A 228 8.89 9.99 12.02
C ASP A 228 8.81 8.46 11.90
N TYR A 229 8.85 7.71 13.01
CA TYR A 229 8.71 6.26 12.96
C TYR A 229 7.31 5.88 12.47
N ALA A 230 7.28 5.12 11.38
CA ALA A 230 6.08 4.50 10.85
C ALA A 230 6.43 3.14 10.23
N ALA A 231 5.58 2.14 10.44
CA ALA A 231 5.75 0.81 9.89
C ALA A 231 4.39 0.14 9.64
N ASN A 232 4.33 -0.77 8.67
CA ASN A 232 3.18 -1.66 8.52
C ASN A 232 3.05 -2.49 9.80
N ILE A 233 1.81 -2.74 10.27
CA ILE A 233 1.55 -3.46 11.52
C ILE A 233 2.21 -4.84 11.56
N GLU A 234 2.33 -5.49 10.39
CA GLU A 234 2.91 -6.82 10.23
C GLU A 234 4.41 -6.90 10.57
N ILE A 235 5.12 -5.76 10.54
CA ILE A 235 6.56 -5.69 10.85
C ILE A 235 6.92 -4.59 11.86
N ALA A 236 5.92 -3.85 12.35
CA ALA A 236 6.13 -2.78 13.30
C ALA A 236 6.86 -3.28 14.55
N LYS A 237 7.81 -2.48 15.04
CA LYS A 237 8.56 -2.75 16.26
C LYS A 237 8.12 -1.84 17.38
N ARG A 238 8.31 -2.33 18.61
CA ARG A 238 8.18 -1.53 19.82
C ARG A 238 9.47 -1.56 20.62
N SER A 239 9.68 -0.61 21.49
CA SER A 239 10.74 -0.75 22.50
C SER A 239 10.32 -1.76 23.56
N LYS A 240 11.32 -2.31 24.25
CA LYS A 240 11.10 -3.21 25.38
C LYS A 240 10.20 -2.52 26.41
N ARG A 241 9.16 -3.21 26.83
CA ARG A 241 8.27 -2.71 27.87
C ARG A 241 8.97 -2.64 29.22
N PRO A 242 8.69 -1.62 30.04
CA PRO A 242 9.18 -1.61 31.40
C PRO A 242 8.60 -2.81 32.16
N GLU A 243 9.42 -3.40 33.00
CA GLU A 243 8.98 -4.49 33.85
C GLU A 243 7.99 -3.96 34.92
N PRO A 244 6.87 -4.66 35.17
CA PRO A 244 5.95 -4.27 36.25
C PRO A 244 6.65 -4.19 37.59
N LEU A 245 6.21 -3.26 38.45
CA LEU A 245 6.84 -3.01 39.76
C LEU A 245 6.82 -4.21 40.71
N ASN A 246 5.84 -5.10 40.57
CA ASN A 246 5.64 -6.26 41.44
C ASN A 246 6.12 -7.55 40.75
N VAL A 247 7.42 -7.70 40.58
CA VAL A 247 7.99 -8.95 40.02
C VAL A 247 7.76 -10.10 40.98
N PRO A 248 7.08 -11.18 40.57
CA PRO A 248 6.94 -12.36 41.40
C PRO A 248 8.32 -12.96 41.74
N LYS A 249 8.55 -13.27 42.99
CA LYS A 249 9.75 -14.02 43.42
C LYS A 249 9.32 -15.42 43.81
N ALA A 250 9.63 -16.39 42.95
CA ALA A 250 9.28 -17.79 43.22
C ALA A 250 10.42 -18.71 42.79
N GLN A 251 10.67 -19.75 43.54
CA GLN A 251 11.48 -20.89 43.11
C GLN A 251 10.66 -21.76 42.14
N LEU A 252 11.34 -22.46 41.25
CA LEU A 252 10.68 -23.37 40.31
C LEU A 252 9.86 -24.43 41.09
N ALA A 253 8.55 -24.39 40.90
CA ALA A 253 7.61 -25.34 41.51
C ALA A 253 6.41 -25.56 40.58
N LYS A 254 5.84 -26.77 40.64
CA LYS A 254 4.65 -27.16 39.90
C LYS A 254 3.43 -27.09 40.78
N PHE A 255 2.36 -26.49 40.29
CA PHE A 255 1.10 -26.28 41.01
C PHE A 255 -0.09 -26.82 40.22
N PRO A 256 -1.08 -27.42 40.92
CA PRO A 256 -2.34 -27.81 40.30
C PRO A 256 -3.18 -26.56 39.97
N THR A 257 -3.63 -26.46 38.75
CA THR A 257 -4.41 -25.34 38.20
C THR A 257 -5.58 -25.88 37.36
N PRO A 258 -6.56 -26.50 38.01
CA PRO A 258 -7.65 -27.16 37.31
C PRO A 258 -8.46 -26.17 36.46
N ASN A 259 -8.76 -26.56 35.18
CA ASN A 259 -9.54 -25.78 34.23
C ASN A 259 -8.95 -24.39 33.86
N THR A 260 -7.68 -24.14 34.15
CA THR A 260 -7.00 -22.85 33.93
C THR A 260 -6.18 -22.94 32.64
N THR A 261 -6.74 -22.51 31.52
CA THR A 261 -6.15 -22.76 30.17
C THR A 261 -5.75 -21.50 29.40
N SER A 262 -6.19 -20.31 29.82
CA SER A 262 -5.84 -19.04 29.21
C SER A 262 -4.81 -18.28 30.02
N ALA A 263 -3.98 -17.46 29.38
CA ALA A 263 -3.00 -16.62 30.08
C ALA A 263 -3.66 -15.70 31.14
N GLN A 264 -4.83 -15.19 30.83
CA GLN A 264 -5.61 -14.36 31.79
C GLN A 264 -6.05 -15.16 33.01
N SER A 265 -6.64 -16.36 32.81
CA SER A 265 -7.07 -17.20 33.92
C SER A 265 -5.90 -17.71 34.78
N VAL A 266 -4.73 -17.96 34.17
CA VAL A 266 -3.49 -18.30 34.88
C VAL A 266 -3.03 -17.13 35.75
N ALA A 267 -3.01 -15.92 35.20
CA ALA A 267 -2.63 -14.71 35.93
C ALA A 267 -3.57 -14.45 37.13
N GLU A 268 -4.88 -14.59 36.93
CA GLU A 268 -5.89 -14.45 37.99
C GLU A 268 -5.72 -15.50 39.09
N PHE A 269 -5.49 -16.76 38.70
CA PHE A 269 -5.27 -17.87 39.67
C PHE A 269 -4.07 -17.59 40.58
N PHE A 270 -2.96 -17.12 40.03
CA PHE A 270 -1.75 -16.81 40.79
C PHE A 270 -1.71 -15.36 41.32
N LYS A 271 -2.77 -14.55 41.11
CA LYS A 271 -2.87 -13.14 41.52
C LYS A 271 -1.70 -12.30 41.04
N THR A 272 -1.37 -12.44 39.77
CA THR A 272 -0.29 -11.73 39.09
C THR A 272 -0.78 -11.09 37.77
N GLU A 273 0.08 -10.39 37.09
CA GLU A 273 -0.25 -9.82 35.77
C GLU A 273 0.00 -10.83 34.64
N PRO A 274 -0.78 -10.81 33.54
CA PRO A 274 -0.53 -11.65 32.36
C PRO A 274 0.87 -11.49 31.80
N TYR A 275 1.53 -10.37 32.02
CA TYR A 275 2.92 -10.09 31.64
C TYR A 275 3.88 -11.21 32.11
N PHE A 276 3.66 -11.80 33.29
CA PHE A 276 4.51 -12.86 33.83
C PHE A 276 4.13 -14.27 33.37
N VAL A 277 3.07 -14.40 32.57
CA VAL A 277 2.66 -15.69 32.01
C VAL A 277 3.37 -15.93 30.70
N LEU A 278 4.05 -17.06 30.54
CA LEU A 278 4.65 -17.51 29.31
C LEU A 278 3.59 -18.25 28.48
N LYS A 279 3.04 -17.59 27.50
CA LYS A 279 1.99 -18.13 26.63
C LYS A 279 2.61 -18.88 25.45
N ALA A 280 2.25 -20.15 25.28
CA ALA A 280 2.66 -20.99 24.18
C ALA A 280 1.61 -20.97 23.06
N LEU A 281 2.03 -20.67 21.83
CA LEU A 281 1.22 -20.66 20.62
C LEU A 281 1.80 -21.65 19.62
N VAL A 282 1.05 -22.72 19.33
CA VAL A 282 1.50 -23.76 18.40
C VAL A 282 0.85 -23.53 17.05
N LYS A 283 1.68 -23.44 16.02
CA LYS A 283 1.26 -23.29 14.62
C LYS A 283 1.75 -24.46 13.78
N LYS A 284 0.95 -24.82 12.78
CA LYS A 284 1.34 -25.71 11.71
C LYS A 284 2.15 -24.94 10.68
N VAL A 285 3.35 -25.40 10.38
CA VAL A 285 4.25 -24.81 9.39
C VAL A 285 4.13 -25.58 8.09
N ILE A 286 3.72 -24.89 7.04
CA ILE A 286 3.58 -25.48 5.70
C ILE A 286 4.89 -25.28 4.95
N HIS A 287 5.45 -26.36 4.45
CA HIS A 287 6.60 -26.40 3.55
C HIS A 287 6.15 -26.89 2.17
N LYS A 288 7.05 -26.91 1.19
CA LYS A 288 6.73 -27.39 -0.16
C LYS A 288 6.20 -28.83 -0.17
N ASP A 289 6.85 -29.72 0.60
CA ASP A 289 6.60 -31.17 0.53
C ASP A 289 6.22 -31.80 1.88
N LYS A 290 6.08 -31.00 2.94
CA LYS A 290 5.75 -31.50 4.29
C LYS A 290 5.07 -30.45 5.15
N GLU A 291 4.45 -30.89 6.24
CA GLU A 291 3.96 -30.05 7.32
C GLU A 291 4.73 -30.38 8.60
N THR A 292 5.00 -29.36 9.42
CA THR A 292 5.64 -29.52 10.73
C THR A 292 4.93 -28.63 11.76
N LEU A 293 5.30 -28.75 13.04
CA LEU A 293 4.80 -27.87 14.09
C LEU A 293 5.90 -26.94 14.59
N ALA A 294 5.53 -25.70 14.87
CA ALA A 294 6.34 -24.73 15.58
C ALA A 294 5.60 -24.24 16.83
N CYS A 295 6.35 -24.02 17.91
CA CYS A 295 5.85 -23.38 19.11
C CYS A 295 6.50 -22.01 19.30
N PHE A 296 5.67 -21.00 19.44
CA PHE A 296 6.07 -19.62 19.72
C PHE A 296 5.70 -19.27 21.16
N PHE A 297 6.67 -18.71 21.87
CA PHE A 297 6.46 -18.24 23.23
C PHE A 297 6.44 -16.72 23.28
N VAL A 298 5.38 -16.17 23.84
CA VAL A 298 5.20 -14.73 24.04
C VAL A 298 4.72 -14.46 25.46
N ARG A 299 4.72 -13.20 25.91
CA ARG A 299 4.09 -12.86 27.19
C ARG A 299 2.57 -13.06 27.11
N GLY A 300 1.94 -13.34 28.24
CA GLY A 300 0.53 -13.72 28.29
C GLY A 300 -0.43 -12.68 27.74
N ASP A 301 -0.09 -11.42 27.82
CA ASP A 301 -0.85 -10.30 27.28
C ASP A 301 -0.51 -9.94 25.82
N ASP A 302 0.52 -10.56 25.23
CA ASP A 302 0.89 -10.32 23.83
C ASP A 302 0.21 -11.28 22.85
N ASN A 303 0.12 -10.86 21.60
CA ASN A 303 -0.34 -11.66 20.48
C ASN A 303 0.80 -11.92 19.51
N LEU A 304 0.79 -13.09 18.89
CA LEU A 304 1.71 -13.44 17.82
C LEU A 304 1.36 -12.63 16.56
N GLU A 305 2.40 -12.07 15.91
CA GLU A 305 2.29 -11.55 14.55
C GLU A 305 2.80 -12.60 13.58
N GLU A 306 1.91 -13.12 12.74
CA GLU A 306 2.20 -14.29 11.89
C GLU A 306 3.30 -14.02 10.87
N THR A 307 3.32 -12.84 10.27
CA THR A 307 4.37 -12.44 9.30
C THR A 307 5.74 -12.41 9.96
N LYS A 308 5.86 -11.83 11.15
CA LYS A 308 7.11 -11.84 11.93
C LYS A 308 7.53 -13.25 12.31
N ALA A 309 6.59 -14.07 12.75
CA ALA A 309 6.84 -15.46 13.13
C ALA A 309 7.32 -16.31 11.93
N LEU A 310 6.72 -16.13 10.75
CA LEU A 310 7.13 -16.78 9.51
C LEU A 310 8.54 -16.34 9.08
N ASN A 311 8.81 -15.04 9.14
CA ASN A 311 10.13 -14.48 8.85
C ASN A 311 11.19 -15.01 9.81
N ALA A 312 10.90 -15.10 11.10
CA ALA A 312 11.79 -15.67 12.11
C ALA A 312 12.12 -17.14 11.83
N LEU A 313 11.13 -17.95 11.43
CA LEU A 313 11.37 -19.34 10.98
C LEU A 313 12.30 -19.39 9.77
N ASN A 314 12.10 -18.53 8.79
CA ASN A 314 12.92 -18.54 7.57
C ASN A 314 14.36 -18.06 7.82
N ILE A 315 14.57 -17.14 8.76
CA ILE A 315 15.92 -16.72 9.20
C ILE A 315 16.70 -17.91 9.77
N ILE A 316 16.04 -18.82 10.50
CA ILE A 316 16.70 -20.02 11.04
C ILE A 316 16.73 -21.19 10.05
N GLY A 317 16.39 -20.97 8.78
CA GLY A 317 16.51 -21.96 7.69
C GLY A 317 15.34 -22.93 7.55
N ALA A 318 14.17 -22.62 8.11
CA ALA A 318 13.01 -23.51 8.02
C ALA A 318 12.45 -23.68 6.60
N SER A 319 12.63 -22.70 5.70
CA SER A 319 12.01 -22.67 4.36
C SER A 319 10.48 -22.83 4.43
N ALA A 320 9.87 -22.15 5.39
CA ALA A 320 8.43 -22.15 5.62
C ALA A 320 7.72 -21.27 4.59
N LEU A 321 6.59 -21.73 4.06
CA LEU A 321 5.76 -21.00 3.10
C LEU A 321 4.59 -20.27 3.77
N GLU A 322 3.98 -20.91 4.77
CA GLU A 322 2.78 -20.41 5.41
C GLU A 322 2.70 -20.93 6.86
N LEU A 323 2.07 -20.16 7.73
CA LEU A 323 1.65 -20.61 9.06
C LEU A 323 0.14 -20.82 9.07
N ARG A 324 -0.32 -21.89 9.71
CA ARG A 324 -1.74 -22.18 9.96
C ARG A 324 -1.97 -22.52 11.41
N GLU A 325 -3.22 -22.37 11.86
CA GLU A 325 -3.59 -22.84 13.20
C GLU A 325 -3.39 -24.36 13.32
N ALA A 326 -2.74 -24.79 14.39
CA ALA A 326 -2.66 -26.21 14.72
C ALA A 326 -4.02 -26.69 15.25
N SER A 327 -4.57 -27.73 14.63
CA SER A 327 -5.82 -28.33 15.09
C SER A 327 -5.63 -29.10 16.42
N LYS A 328 -6.73 -29.39 17.10
CA LYS A 328 -6.69 -30.25 18.30
C LYS A 328 -6.09 -31.62 18.00
N GLU A 329 -6.30 -32.13 16.79
CA GLU A 329 -5.75 -33.41 16.33
C GLU A 329 -4.24 -33.34 16.15
N ASP A 330 -3.73 -32.25 15.56
CA ASP A 330 -2.29 -32.00 15.43
C ASP A 330 -1.61 -31.96 16.80
N LEU A 331 -2.19 -31.24 17.77
CA LEU A 331 -1.67 -31.18 19.15
C LEU A 331 -1.68 -32.55 19.83
N ASN A 332 -2.78 -33.30 19.71
CA ASN A 332 -2.89 -34.63 20.30
C ASN A 332 -1.87 -35.61 19.71
N HIS A 333 -1.68 -35.62 18.37
CA HIS A 333 -0.68 -36.45 17.72
C HIS A 333 0.75 -36.10 18.17
N ALA A 334 1.01 -34.82 18.41
CA ALA A 334 2.28 -34.35 18.95
C ALA A 334 2.43 -34.59 20.47
N GLY A 335 1.40 -35.09 21.15
CA GLY A 335 1.43 -35.28 22.60
C GLY A 335 1.41 -33.95 23.40
N LEU A 336 0.86 -32.89 22.82
CA LEU A 336 0.75 -31.56 23.43
C LEU A 336 -0.65 -31.35 24.02
N ILE A 337 -0.72 -30.75 25.18
CA ILE A 337 -1.98 -30.48 25.91
C ILE A 337 -2.25 -28.99 25.83
N ALA A 338 -3.25 -28.59 25.03
CA ALA A 338 -3.64 -27.20 24.88
C ALA A 338 -3.92 -26.54 26.26
N GLY A 339 -3.41 -25.33 26.46
CA GLY A 339 -3.52 -24.58 27.70
C GLY A 339 -2.44 -24.92 28.74
N PHE A 340 -1.68 -26.02 28.61
CA PHE A 340 -0.68 -26.46 29.58
C PHE A 340 0.71 -26.68 28.98
N ILE A 341 0.99 -26.14 27.79
CA ILE A 341 2.28 -26.28 27.09
C ILE A 341 3.31 -25.35 27.73
N GLY A 342 4.46 -25.92 28.12
CA GLY A 342 5.60 -25.23 28.68
C GLY A 342 6.90 -25.52 27.93
N PRO A 343 8.01 -24.81 28.23
CA PRO A 343 9.25 -24.89 27.46
C PRO A 343 10.04 -26.20 27.72
N TYR A 344 9.75 -26.93 28.79
CA TYR A 344 10.49 -28.12 29.17
C TYR A 344 10.19 -29.31 28.23
N GLY A 345 11.25 -29.93 27.66
CA GLY A 345 11.11 -31.14 26.86
C GLY A 345 10.40 -30.99 25.51
N LEU A 346 10.05 -29.78 25.13
CA LEU A 346 9.20 -29.48 23.97
C LEU A 346 9.86 -29.84 22.61
N LYS A 347 11.20 -29.86 22.52
CA LYS A 347 11.96 -30.27 21.32
C LYS A 347 11.62 -31.66 20.77
N LYS A 348 10.99 -32.51 21.56
CA LYS A 348 10.54 -33.85 21.15
C LYS A 348 9.20 -33.81 20.41
N HIS A 349 8.46 -32.72 20.50
CA HIS A 349 7.08 -32.59 20.07
C HIS A 349 6.90 -31.62 18.89
N VAL A 350 7.82 -30.65 18.75
CA VAL A 350 7.76 -29.65 17.68
C VAL A 350 9.12 -29.49 17.00
N SER A 351 9.12 -29.08 15.72
CA SER A 351 10.35 -28.91 14.95
C SER A 351 11.07 -27.60 15.25
N TYR A 352 10.33 -26.56 15.60
CA TYR A 352 10.87 -25.23 15.85
C TYR A 352 10.29 -24.65 17.15
N ILE A 353 11.14 -23.95 17.89
CA ILE A 353 10.76 -23.24 19.11
C ILE A 353 11.38 -21.85 19.05
N ILE A 354 10.55 -20.81 19.08
CA ILE A 354 10.96 -19.42 19.03
C ILE A 354 10.33 -18.66 20.20
N PHE A 355 11.14 -17.86 20.87
CA PHE A 355 10.74 -16.99 21.97
C PHE A 355 10.74 -15.53 21.49
N ASP A 356 9.79 -14.75 21.99
CA ASP A 356 9.82 -13.32 21.75
C ASP A 356 11.06 -12.65 22.40
N GLU A 357 11.57 -11.60 21.77
CA GLU A 357 12.76 -10.89 22.25
C GLU A 357 12.56 -10.30 23.66
N ASP A 358 11.34 -9.88 24.03
CA ASP A 358 11.01 -9.35 25.36
C ASP A 358 11.16 -10.40 26.48
N LEU A 359 11.26 -11.68 26.14
CA LEU A 359 11.46 -12.77 27.08
C LEU A 359 12.94 -13.05 27.40
N LYS A 360 13.88 -12.41 26.71
CA LYS A 360 15.33 -12.69 26.78
C LYS A 360 15.92 -12.51 28.19
N GLU A 361 15.34 -11.60 28.95
CA GLU A 361 15.74 -11.33 30.35
C GLU A 361 14.65 -11.71 31.35
N GLY A 362 13.61 -12.41 30.88
CA GLY A 362 12.47 -12.84 31.72
C GLY A 362 12.88 -13.91 32.72
N ASP A 363 12.65 -13.64 33.96
CA ASP A 363 12.75 -14.60 35.06
C ASP A 363 11.42 -14.69 35.84
N CYS A 364 11.30 -15.69 36.70
CA CYS A 364 10.10 -15.94 37.50
C CYS A 364 8.79 -16.03 36.69
N LEU A 365 8.84 -16.57 35.47
CA LEU A 365 7.67 -16.74 34.63
C LEU A 365 6.78 -17.89 35.12
N ILE A 366 5.50 -17.84 34.71
CA ILE A 366 4.52 -18.91 34.89
C ILE A 366 4.24 -19.55 33.54
N ALA A 367 4.47 -20.85 33.41
CA ALA A 367 4.28 -21.58 32.15
C ALA A 367 3.47 -22.85 32.35
N GLY A 368 2.92 -23.40 31.29
CA GLY A 368 2.35 -24.76 31.34
C GLY A 368 3.41 -25.77 31.77
N ALA A 369 2.99 -26.80 32.49
CA ALA A 369 3.87 -27.87 32.99
C ALA A 369 3.90 -29.12 32.10
N ASN A 370 3.36 -29.04 30.85
CA ASN A 370 3.16 -30.16 29.93
C ASN A 370 2.34 -31.32 30.49
N GLU A 371 1.53 -31.01 31.48
CA GLU A 371 0.62 -31.93 32.13
C GLU A 371 -0.73 -31.26 32.35
N LYS A 372 -1.81 -32.00 32.11
CA LYS A 372 -3.18 -31.47 32.25
C LYS A 372 -3.41 -30.94 33.64
N ASP A 373 -4.00 -29.74 33.73
CA ASP A 373 -4.35 -29.05 34.95
C ASP A 373 -3.14 -28.70 35.85
N PHE A 374 -1.93 -28.50 35.27
CA PHE A 374 -0.75 -28.07 35.99
C PHE A 374 0.02 -26.96 35.27
N HIS A 375 0.49 -25.98 36.09
CA HIS A 375 1.45 -24.95 35.67
C HIS A 375 2.70 -24.95 36.54
N ALA A 376 3.82 -24.52 35.96
CA ALA A 376 5.07 -24.29 36.66
C ALA A 376 5.24 -22.78 36.93
N VAL A 377 5.61 -22.43 38.14
CA VAL A 377 5.93 -21.05 38.59
C VAL A 377 7.43 -20.94 38.80
N GLY A 378 8.01 -19.78 38.64
CA GLY A 378 9.45 -19.57 38.81
C GLY A 378 10.29 -20.11 37.65
N VAL A 379 9.70 -20.14 36.43
CA VAL A 379 10.42 -20.56 35.24
C VAL A 379 11.42 -19.46 34.84
N ASP A 380 12.69 -19.84 34.80
CA ASP A 380 13.80 -18.98 34.35
C ASP A 380 14.32 -19.48 32.98
N LEU A 381 14.21 -18.63 31.95
CA LEU A 381 14.64 -18.98 30.60
C LEU A 381 16.17 -18.98 30.47
N LYS A 382 16.93 -18.34 31.35
CA LYS A 382 18.40 -18.37 31.37
C LYS A 382 18.97 -19.77 31.61
N GLY A 383 18.18 -20.66 32.21
CA GLY A 383 18.53 -22.07 32.43
C GLY A 383 18.44 -22.94 31.17
N PHE A 384 17.98 -22.42 30.05
CA PHE A 384 17.84 -23.18 28.80
C PHE A 384 18.97 -22.85 27.81
N GLU A 385 19.57 -23.87 27.23
CA GLU A 385 20.60 -23.71 26.19
C GLU A 385 19.98 -23.57 24.78
N ASN A 386 20.62 -22.77 23.93
CA ASN A 386 20.30 -22.63 22.50
C ASN A 386 18.84 -22.22 22.24
N LEU A 387 18.30 -21.27 23.00
CA LEU A 387 17.01 -20.66 22.69
C LEU A 387 17.15 -19.69 21.50
N VAL A 388 16.17 -19.74 20.61
CA VAL A 388 16.05 -18.80 19.49
C VAL A 388 15.10 -17.68 19.93
N TYR A 389 15.57 -16.44 19.85
CA TYR A 389 14.79 -15.24 20.13
C TYR A 389 14.59 -14.41 18.88
N ALA A 390 13.39 -13.91 18.67
CA ALA A 390 13.05 -13.01 17.57
C ALA A 390 11.90 -12.07 17.99
N ASP A 391 11.78 -10.92 17.34
CA ASP A 391 10.59 -10.07 17.43
C ASP A 391 9.46 -10.78 16.69
N ILE A 392 8.48 -11.31 17.44
CA ILE A 392 7.36 -12.11 16.90
C ILE A 392 5.99 -11.62 17.39
N VAL A 393 5.94 -10.49 18.10
CA VAL A 393 4.69 -10.00 18.66
C VAL A 393 4.09 -8.85 17.88
N GLN A 394 2.77 -8.78 17.88
CA GLN A 394 2.03 -7.65 17.37
C GLN A 394 2.20 -6.44 18.30
N VAL A 395 2.58 -5.31 17.73
CA VAL A 395 2.62 -4.03 18.45
C VAL A 395 1.20 -3.60 18.81
N LYS A 396 1.00 -3.05 20.00
CA LYS A 396 -0.28 -2.54 20.49
C LYS A 396 -0.32 -1.01 20.46
N GLU A 397 -1.52 -0.45 20.42
CA GLU A 397 -1.68 0.98 20.69
C GLU A 397 -1.15 1.33 22.07
N SER A 398 -0.49 2.46 22.17
CA SER A 398 0.21 2.94 23.37
C SER A 398 1.51 2.21 23.73
N ASP A 399 1.93 1.18 23.00
CA ASP A 399 3.30 0.68 23.11
C ASP A 399 4.30 1.80 22.81
N CYS A 400 5.52 1.69 23.35
CA CYS A 400 6.53 2.71 23.18
C CYS A 400 7.29 2.55 21.87
N CYS A 401 7.54 3.66 21.19
CA CYS A 401 8.31 3.74 19.94
C CYS A 401 9.74 3.22 20.15
N PRO A 402 10.27 2.38 19.23
CA PRO A 402 11.64 1.87 19.35
C PRO A 402 12.71 2.97 19.20
N ASN A 403 12.36 4.12 18.58
CA ASN A 403 13.32 5.19 18.33
C ASN A 403 13.34 6.28 19.42
N CYS A 404 12.17 6.67 19.95
CA CYS A 404 12.06 7.84 20.83
C CYS A 404 11.23 7.63 22.08
N GLN A 405 10.72 6.43 22.33
CA GLN A 405 9.87 6.06 23.46
C GLN A 405 8.48 6.76 23.46
N GLY A 406 8.13 7.51 22.43
CA GLY A 406 6.80 8.10 22.28
C GLY A 406 5.72 7.02 22.05
N ALA A 407 4.46 7.35 22.33
CA ALA A 407 3.35 6.41 22.17
C ALA A 407 3.11 6.08 20.68
N LEU A 408 2.85 4.80 20.41
CA LEU A 408 2.48 4.30 19.09
C LEU A 408 0.96 4.32 18.92
N LYS A 409 0.48 4.65 17.72
CA LYS A 409 -0.93 4.61 17.34
C LYS A 409 -1.14 3.92 16.01
N TYR A 410 -2.34 3.34 15.85
CA TYR A 410 -2.79 2.77 14.60
C TYR A 410 -3.44 3.83 13.71
N HIS A 411 -3.14 3.77 12.44
CA HIS A 411 -3.83 4.54 11.40
C HIS A 411 -4.23 3.62 10.27
N LYS A 412 -5.42 3.84 9.72
CA LYS A 412 -5.81 3.22 8.46
C LYS A 412 -5.10 3.92 7.32
N SER A 413 -4.69 3.15 6.34
CA SER A 413 -3.91 3.64 5.21
C SER A 413 -4.23 2.91 3.92
N LEU A 414 -3.88 3.56 2.81
CA LEU A 414 -3.95 3.02 1.48
C LEU A 414 -2.54 3.04 0.87
N GLU A 415 -1.98 1.86 0.58
CA GLU A 415 -0.72 1.73 -0.14
C GLU A 415 -0.87 2.24 -1.57
N VAL A 416 -0.07 3.23 -1.96
CA VAL A 416 -0.05 3.79 -3.32
C VAL A 416 1.24 3.53 -4.07
N GLY A 417 2.32 3.20 -3.37
CA GLY A 417 3.61 2.88 -3.96
C GLY A 417 4.44 1.98 -3.05
N HIS A 418 5.34 1.21 -3.65
CA HIS A 418 6.22 0.28 -2.95
C HIS A 418 7.56 0.20 -3.65
N ILE A 419 8.66 0.23 -2.91
CA ILE A 419 10.03 0.13 -3.41
C ILE A 419 10.78 -1.00 -2.72
N PHE A 420 11.56 -1.77 -3.49
CA PHE A 420 12.20 -3.00 -3.03
C PHE A 420 13.68 -3.04 -3.40
N LYS A 421 14.52 -3.58 -2.52
CA LYS A 421 15.87 -4.07 -2.81
C LYS A 421 15.76 -5.57 -3.04
N LEU A 422 15.80 -6.00 -4.31
CA LEU A 422 15.64 -7.41 -4.69
C LEU A 422 16.92 -8.22 -4.50
N GLY A 423 18.08 -7.55 -4.52
CA GLY A 423 19.38 -8.22 -4.53
C GLY A 423 19.61 -9.01 -5.82
N GLN A 424 20.28 -10.15 -5.74
CA GLN A 424 20.68 -10.97 -6.89
C GLN A 424 19.70 -12.11 -7.24
N GLY A 425 18.57 -12.21 -6.54
CA GLY A 425 17.68 -13.37 -6.65
C GLY A 425 17.24 -13.66 -8.09
N TYR A 426 16.65 -12.66 -8.77
CA TYR A 426 16.22 -12.78 -10.16
C TYR A 426 17.39 -12.92 -11.14
N ALA A 427 18.47 -12.16 -10.93
CA ALA A 427 19.64 -12.23 -11.77
C ALA A 427 20.27 -13.65 -11.76
N LYS A 428 20.36 -14.29 -10.61
CA LYS A 428 20.85 -15.67 -10.49
C LYS A 428 19.92 -16.68 -11.15
N SER A 429 18.62 -16.59 -10.90
CA SER A 429 17.63 -17.53 -11.43
C SER A 429 17.55 -17.46 -12.97
N LEU A 430 17.66 -16.28 -13.55
CA LEU A 430 17.61 -16.04 -15.00
C LEU A 430 18.99 -15.98 -15.67
N LYS A 431 20.08 -16.24 -14.91
CA LYS A 431 21.48 -16.19 -15.39
C LYS A 431 21.84 -14.84 -16.03
N ALA A 432 21.32 -13.76 -15.44
CA ALA A 432 21.56 -12.41 -15.89
C ALA A 432 22.85 -11.85 -15.25
N SER A 433 23.92 -11.73 -16.04
CA SER A 433 25.26 -11.39 -15.60
C SER A 433 25.94 -10.34 -16.50
N PHE A 434 26.95 -9.69 -15.96
CA PHE A 434 27.83 -8.75 -16.65
C PHE A 434 29.28 -9.02 -16.29
N LEU A 435 30.22 -8.44 -17.05
CA LEU A 435 31.65 -8.50 -16.75
C LEU A 435 32.05 -7.28 -15.91
N ASP A 436 32.67 -7.54 -14.74
CA ASP A 436 33.23 -6.51 -13.86
C ASP A 436 34.51 -5.89 -14.46
N LYS A 437 35.10 -4.92 -13.75
CA LYS A 437 36.36 -4.24 -14.17
C LYS A 437 37.56 -5.18 -14.34
N ASN A 438 37.50 -6.37 -13.77
CA ASN A 438 38.53 -7.39 -13.86
C ASN A 438 38.22 -8.46 -14.92
N GLY A 439 37.12 -8.30 -15.67
CA GLY A 439 36.65 -9.28 -16.64
C GLY A 439 35.99 -10.52 -16.04
N LYS A 440 35.65 -10.49 -14.75
CA LYS A 440 34.98 -11.57 -14.04
C LYS A 440 33.47 -11.42 -14.15
N GLU A 441 32.77 -12.52 -14.38
CA GLU A 441 31.31 -12.56 -14.42
C GLU A 441 30.70 -12.29 -13.02
N GLN A 442 29.73 -11.38 -12.97
CA GLN A 442 28.99 -11.01 -11.77
C GLN A 442 27.50 -10.96 -12.08
N PHE A 443 26.65 -11.26 -11.09
CA PHE A 443 25.20 -11.09 -11.20
C PHE A 443 24.80 -9.68 -10.80
N PHE A 444 23.75 -9.14 -11.46
CA PHE A 444 23.20 -7.82 -11.11
C PHE A 444 22.63 -7.80 -9.69
N GLU A 445 22.89 -6.72 -8.97
CA GLU A 445 22.04 -6.29 -7.86
C GLU A 445 20.86 -5.51 -8.43
N MET A 446 19.63 -5.86 -8.02
CA MET A 446 18.40 -5.36 -8.62
C MET A 446 17.52 -4.65 -7.61
N GLY A 447 16.85 -3.59 -8.07
CA GLY A 447 15.74 -2.93 -7.38
C GLY A 447 14.46 -2.99 -8.20
N CYS A 448 13.30 -2.95 -7.53
CA CYS A 448 11.97 -2.86 -8.14
C CYS A 448 11.15 -1.76 -7.43
N TYR A 449 10.40 -0.96 -8.21
CA TYR A 449 9.77 0.26 -7.72
C TYR A 449 8.40 0.47 -8.37
N GLY A 450 7.31 0.35 -7.62
CA GLY A 450 5.94 0.45 -8.13
C GLY A 450 5.15 1.63 -7.59
N ILE A 451 4.31 2.26 -8.43
CA ILE A 451 3.22 3.17 -8.03
C ILE A 451 1.95 2.77 -8.77
N GLY A 452 0.85 2.62 -8.04
CA GLY A 452 -0.47 2.36 -8.62
C GLY A 452 -1.11 3.63 -9.19
N ILE A 453 -0.85 3.95 -10.45
CA ILE A 453 -1.32 5.18 -11.12
C ILE A 453 -2.84 5.32 -11.05
N SER A 454 -3.58 4.28 -11.42
CA SER A 454 -5.05 4.31 -11.34
C SER A 454 -5.56 4.35 -9.89
N ARG A 455 -4.82 3.78 -8.92
CA ARG A 455 -5.14 3.85 -7.50
C ARG A 455 -5.02 5.27 -6.95
N LEU A 456 -4.12 6.09 -7.50
CA LEU A 456 -3.94 7.49 -7.08
C LEU A 456 -5.20 8.33 -7.28
N LEU A 457 -6.06 8.03 -8.28
CA LEU A 457 -7.35 8.71 -8.42
C LEU A 457 -8.19 8.52 -7.15
N SER A 458 -8.29 7.27 -6.68
CA SER A 458 -9.02 6.98 -5.44
C SER A 458 -8.34 7.59 -4.22
N ALA A 459 -7.01 7.52 -4.12
CA ALA A 459 -6.27 8.07 -2.99
C ALA A 459 -6.49 9.58 -2.82
N ILE A 460 -6.46 10.34 -3.93
CA ILE A 460 -6.72 11.78 -3.91
C ILE A 460 -8.15 12.06 -3.42
N LEU A 461 -9.14 11.34 -3.94
CA LEU A 461 -10.53 11.57 -3.59
C LEU A 461 -10.88 11.09 -2.17
N GLU A 462 -10.24 10.04 -1.66
CA GLU A 462 -10.43 9.62 -0.26
C GLU A 462 -9.95 10.69 0.73
N GLN A 463 -8.87 11.43 0.39
CA GLN A 463 -8.37 12.50 1.27
C GLN A 463 -9.09 13.84 1.09
N LYS A 464 -9.53 14.17 -0.12
CA LYS A 464 -9.94 15.53 -0.47
C LYS A 464 -11.44 15.72 -0.67
N SER A 465 -12.17 14.68 -1.11
CA SER A 465 -13.60 14.75 -1.44
C SER A 465 -14.47 15.04 -0.21
N ASP A 466 -15.52 15.80 -0.46
CA ASP A 466 -16.63 16.03 0.48
C ASP A 466 -17.86 15.15 0.13
N ASP A 467 -19.01 15.46 0.71
CA ASP A 467 -20.24 14.72 0.45
C ASP A 467 -20.94 15.11 -0.86
N LEU A 468 -20.53 16.22 -1.49
CA LEU A 468 -21.11 16.73 -2.73
C LEU A 468 -20.48 16.10 -3.98
N GLY A 469 -19.21 15.71 -3.92
CA GLY A 469 -18.53 15.12 -5.07
C GLY A 469 -17.01 15.17 -4.99
N CYS A 470 -16.38 15.14 -6.17
CA CYS A 470 -14.94 15.15 -6.30
C CYS A 470 -14.35 16.50 -5.89
N VAL A 471 -13.24 16.45 -5.15
CA VAL A 471 -12.35 17.59 -4.92
C VAL A 471 -10.96 17.18 -5.37
N TRP A 472 -10.52 17.75 -6.48
CA TRP A 472 -9.20 17.47 -7.06
C TRP A 472 -8.18 18.50 -6.58
N THR A 473 -6.92 18.10 -6.55
CA THR A 473 -5.82 19.02 -6.28
C THR A 473 -5.50 19.88 -7.52
N LYS A 474 -4.76 20.96 -7.35
CA LYS A 474 -4.42 21.88 -8.45
C LYS A 474 -3.79 21.20 -9.67
N ASN A 475 -3.01 20.15 -9.45
CA ASN A 475 -2.30 19.46 -10.51
C ASN A 475 -3.10 18.30 -11.13
N THR A 476 -4.28 17.96 -10.60
CA THR A 476 -5.05 16.77 -11.02
C THR A 476 -6.46 17.07 -11.51
N ALA A 477 -7.04 18.21 -11.19
CA ALA A 477 -8.39 18.59 -11.64
C ALA A 477 -8.55 18.44 -13.18
N PRO A 478 -9.68 17.89 -13.66
CA PRO A 478 -9.88 17.69 -15.09
C PRO A 478 -9.96 18.99 -15.87
N PHE A 479 -10.45 20.07 -15.24
CA PHE A 479 -10.47 21.44 -15.74
C PHE A 479 -10.16 22.42 -14.62
N ASP A 480 -9.55 23.55 -14.97
CA ASP A 480 -9.26 24.63 -14.02
C ASP A 480 -10.52 25.45 -13.72
N VAL A 481 -11.31 25.76 -14.73
CA VAL A 481 -12.49 26.60 -14.62
C VAL A 481 -13.63 26.01 -15.43
N VAL A 482 -14.83 25.94 -14.85
CA VAL A 482 -16.07 25.78 -15.62
C VAL A 482 -16.82 27.12 -15.67
N ILE A 483 -17.19 27.55 -16.87
CA ILE A 483 -18.03 28.72 -17.09
C ILE A 483 -19.49 28.25 -17.15
N VAL A 484 -20.29 28.64 -16.18
CA VAL A 484 -21.67 28.22 -16.03
C VAL A 484 -22.62 29.35 -16.45
N VAL A 485 -23.30 29.17 -17.59
CA VAL A 485 -24.30 30.11 -18.07
C VAL A 485 -25.65 29.82 -17.41
N SER A 486 -26.20 30.81 -16.68
CA SER A 486 -27.40 30.62 -15.90
C SER A 486 -28.67 30.41 -16.75
N ASN A 487 -28.73 31.07 -17.92
CA ASN A 487 -29.81 30.90 -18.89
C ASN A 487 -29.23 30.81 -20.32
N TRP A 488 -29.14 29.57 -20.84
CA TRP A 488 -28.58 29.33 -22.17
C TRP A 488 -29.45 29.87 -23.32
N LYS A 489 -30.70 30.30 -23.09
CA LYS A 489 -31.57 30.92 -24.08
C LYS A 489 -31.34 32.42 -24.23
N ASP A 490 -30.59 33.02 -23.34
CA ASP A 490 -30.24 34.45 -23.38
C ASP A 490 -28.98 34.64 -24.25
N GLU A 491 -29.15 35.24 -25.42
CA GLU A 491 -28.06 35.43 -26.39
C GLU A 491 -26.94 36.38 -25.85
N ALA A 492 -27.26 37.31 -24.96
CA ALA A 492 -26.26 38.18 -24.37
C ALA A 492 -25.37 37.42 -23.37
N GLN A 493 -25.97 36.53 -22.55
CA GLN A 493 -25.19 35.63 -21.67
C GLN A 493 -24.31 34.67 -22.46
N LYS A 494 -24.84 34.08 -23.52
CA LYS A 494 -24.03 33.17 -24.40
C LYS A 494 -22.82 33.92 -24.97
N LYS A 495 -23.07 35.09 -25.57
CA LYS A 495 -21.99 35.86 -26.19
C LYS A 495 -20.90 36.19 -25.18
N LEU A 496 -21.27 36.71 -24.02
CA LEU A 496 -20.31 37.01 -22.94
C LEU A 496 -19.56 35.78 -22.47
N ALA A 497 -20.25 34.66 -22.33
CA ALA A 497 -19.62 33.40 -21.88
C ALA A 497 -18.58 32.89 -22.90
N PHE A 498 -18.86 32.98 -24.21
CA PHE A 498 -17.88 32.65 -25.25
C PHE A 498 -16.69 33.62 -25.25
N GLU A 499 -16.91 34.93 -25.10
CA GLU A 499 -15.83 35.91 -24.99
C GLU A 499 -14.90 35.62 -23.79
N VAL A 500 -15.47 35.34 -22.62
CA VAL A 500 -14.71 34.97 -21.42
C VAL A 500 -13.97 33.65 -21.63
N TYR A 501 -14.64 32.66 -22.22
CA TYR A 501 -14.04 31.36 -22.52
C TYR A 501 -12.80 31.47 -23.39
N GLU A 502 -12.87 32.27 -24.48
CA GLU A 502 -11.74 32.49 -25.37
C GLU A 502 -10.60 33.26 -24.66
N ARG A 503 -10.91 34.25 -23.85
CA ARG A 503 -9.93 35.02 -23.05
C ARG A 503 -9.17 34.11 -22.08
N LEU A 504 -9.87 33.21 -21.36
CA LEU A 504 -9.24 32.26 -20.46
C LEU A 504 -8.35 31.25 -21.19
N LEU A 505 -8.81 30.73 -22.34
CA LEU A 505 -7.98 29.84 -23.17
C LEU A 505 -6.69 30.52 -23.65
N GLN A 506 -6.75 31.79 -24.06
CA GLN A 506 -5.56 32.57 -24.47
C GLN A 506 -4.55 32.75 -23.33
N LYS A 507 -5.01 32.71 -22.08
CA LYS A 507 -4.16 32.76 -20.87
C LYS A 507 -3.64 31.37 -20.45
N GLY A 508 -3.97 30.31 -21.20
CA GLY A 508 -3.53 28.94 -20.90
C GLY A 508 -4.36 28.24 -19.83
N VAL A 509 -5.53 28.78 -19.45
CA VAL A 509 -6.44 28.15 -18.49
C VAL A 509 -7.21 27.03 -19.17
N ASP A 510 -7.21 25.81 -18.61
CA ASP A 510 -8.00 24.68 -19.11
C ASP A 510 -9.47 24.86 -18.72
N ALA A 511 -10.22 25.57 -19.60
CA ALA A 511 -11.60 25.98 -19.34
C ALA A 511 -12.63 25.01 -19.99
N LEU A 512 -13.72 24.77 -19.26
CA LEU A 512 -14.94 24.11 -19.71
C LEU A 512 -16.07 25.15 -19.81
N LEU A 513 -16.78 25.22 -20.92
CA LEU A 513 -17.97 26.06 -21.03
C LEU A 513 -19.22 25.18 -21.01
N ASP A 514 -20.08 25.37 -19.99
CA ASP A 514 -21.35 24.64 -19.90
C ASP A 514 -22.41 25.30 -20.80
N ASP A 515 -22.40 24.87 -22.05
CA ASP A 515 -23.26 25.31 -23.15
C ASP A 515 -24.59 24.51 -23.23
N ARG A 516 -24.95 23.74 -22.22
CA ARG A 516 -26.19 22.95 -22.22
C ARG A 516 -27.42 23.82 -21.91
N ASP A 517 -28.55 23.53 -22.58
CA ASP A 517 -29.85 24.08 -22.17
C ASP A 517 -30.41 23.26 -20.98
N ALA A 518 -29.82 23.46 -19.81
CA ALA A 518 -30.15 22.78 -18.55
C ALA A 518 -30.45 23.80 -17.47
N ARG A 519 -31.17 23.37 -16.41
CA ARG A 519 -31.44 24.24 -15.25
C ARG A 519 -30.14 24.58 -14.55
N PHE A 520 -30.01 25.81 -14.09
CA PHE A 520 -28.82 26.31 -13.37
C PHE A 520 -28.39 25.38 -12.21
N GLY A 521 -29.35 24.99 -11.35
CA GLY A 521 -29.05 24.08 -10.24
C GLY A 521 -28.54 22.70 -10.66
N ALA A 522 -28.88 22.21 -11.88
CA ALA A 522 -28.31 20.96 -12.39
C ALA A 522 -26.85 21.15 -12.85
N LYS A 523 -26.55 22.28 -13.48
CA LYS A 523 -25.17 22.64 -13.87
C LYS A 523 -24.26 22.78 -12.64
N MET A 524 -24.76 23.46 -11.58
CA MET A 524 -24.00 23.61 -10.33
C MET A 524 -23.76 22.27 -9.62
N ARG A 525 -24.76 21.39 -9.61
CA ARG A 525 -24.56 20.03 -9.08
C ARG A 525 -23.52 19.25 -9.87
N ASP A 526 -23.50 19.37 -11.20
CA ASP A 526 -22.47 18.70 -12.02
C ASP A 526 -21.09 19.30 -11.73
N PHE A 527 -20.95 20.62 -11.53
CA PHE A 527 -19.72 21.26 -11.04
C PHE A 527 -19.24 20.67 -9.72
N GLU A 528 -20.13 20.60 -8.73
CA GLU A 528 -19.80 20.03 -7.41
C GLU A 528 -19.39 18.56 -7.51
N LEU A 529 -20.08 17.79 -8.36
CA LEU A 529 -19.86 16.36 -8.52
C LEU A 529 -18.58 16.03 -9.32
N ILE A 530 -18.34 16.74 -10.43
CA ILE A 530 -17.16 16.56 -11.30
C ILE A 530 -15.90 17.08 -10.61
N GLY A 531 -15.99 18.28 -10.00
CA GLY A 531 -14.89 18.82 -9.20
C GLY A 531 -13.92 19.67 -10.02
N GLU A 532 -14.39 20.48 -10.98
CA GLU A 532 -13.58 21.54 -11.57
C GLU A 532 -13.17 22.52 -10.47
N ARG A 533 -11.98 23.10 -10.53
CA ARG A 533 -11.45 23.92 -9.40
C ARG A 533 -12.27 25.17 -9.12
N LEU A 534 -12.68 25.87 -10.17
CA LEU A 534 -13.46 27.10 -10.09
C LEU A 534 -14.72 27.01 -10.97
N ALA A 535 -15.85 27.51 -10.47
CA ALA A 535 -17.02 27.81 -11.31
C ALA A 535 -17.13 29.34 -11.48
N LEU A 536 -17.23 29.79 -12.70
CA LEU A 536 -17.45 31.18 -13.07
C LEU A 536 -18.88 31.33 -13.61
N ILE A 537 -19.70 32.10 -12.92
CA ILE A 537 -21.12 32.22 -13.24
C ILE A 537 -21.35 33.42 -14.19
N VAL A 538 -22.01 33.13 -15.32
CA VAL A 538 -22.50 34.15 -16.25
C VAL A 538 -24.02 34.24 -16.15
N GLY A 539 -24.52 35.34 -15.60
CA GLY A 539 -25.95 35.55 -15.34
C GLY A 539 -26.39 36.97 -15.67
N LYS A 540 -27.63 37.32 -15.24
CA LYS A 540 -28.18 38.65 -15.46
C LYS A 540 -27.36 39.74 -14.78
N GLN A 541 -26.95 39.53 -13.54
CA GLN A 541 -26.11 40.47 -12.78
C GLN A 541 -24.76 40.71 -13.47
N THR A 542 -24.19 39.65 -14.07
CA THR A 542 -22.93 39.78 -14.81
C THR A 542 -23.07 40.72 -16.01
N LEU A 543 -24.21 40.68 -16.74
CA LEU A 543 -24.47 41.57 -17.84
C LEU A 543 -24.67 43.03 -17.39
N GLU A 544 -25.35 43.25 -16.25
CA GLU A 544 -25.69 44.56 -15.73
C GLU A 544 -24.49 45.27 -15.07
N ASN A 545 -23.75 44.53 -14.22
CA ASN A 545 -22.71 45.08 -13.36
C ASN A 545 -21.27 44.86 -13.85
N LYS A 546 -21.07 44.00 -14.85
CA LYS A 546 -19.76 43.52 -15.28
C LYS A 546 -18.99 42.84 -14.15
N GLU A 547 -19.70 42.07 -13.31
CA GLU A 547 -19.17 41.32 -12.17
C GLU A 547 -19.58 39.87 -12.28
N PHE A 548 -18.60 38.98 -12.03
CA PHE A 548 -18.76 37.52 -12.10
C PHE A 548 -18.73 36.96 -10.68
N GLU A 549 -19.67 36.09 -10.34
CA GLU A 549 -19.54 35.21 -9.18
C GLU A 549 -18.58 34.07 -9.52
N CYS A 550 -17.50 33.95 -8.77
CA CYS A 550 -16.55 32.87 -8.85
C CYS A 550 -16.65 32.01 -7.58
N ILE A 551 -16.78 30.67 -7.75
CA ILE A 551 -16.93 29.73 -6.65
C ILE A 551 -15.76 28.74 -6.68
N LYS A 552 -15.04 28.61 -5.56
CA LYS A 552 -13.99 27.59 -5.39
C LYS A 552 -14.63 26.25 -5.03
N ARG A 553 -14.25 25.17 -5.72
CA ARG A 553 -14.77 23.83 -5.43
C ARG A 553 -14.34 23.30 -4.06
N ALA A 554 -13.12 23.58 -3.66
CA ALA A 554 -12.51 23.01 -2.46
C ALA A 554 -13.24 23.36 -1.15
N ASN A 555 -13.82 24.56 -1.05
CA ASN A 555 -14.48 25.06 0.16
C ASN A 555 -15.82 25.78 -0.11
N LEU A 556 -16.25 25.80 -1.35
CA LEU A 556 -17.45 26.51 -1.85
C LEU A 556 -17.47 28.03 -1.55
N GLU A 557 -16.29 28.60 -1.33
CA GLU A 557 -16.12 30.04 -1.11
C GLU A 557 -16.50 30.81 -2.37
N LYS A 558 -17.31 31.87 -2.20
CA LYS A 558 -17.79 32.72 -3.27
C LYS A 558 -17.06 34.06 -3.25
N GLN A 559 -16.63 34.49 -4.42
CA GLN A 559 -15.99 35.81 -4.62
C GLN A 559 -16.62 36.49 -5.83
N THR A 560 -16.69 37.82 -5.78
CA THR A 560 -17.13 38.64 -6.91
C THR A 560 -15.90 39.17 -7.62
N LEU A 561 -15.78 38.91 -8.92
CA LEU A 561 -14.66 39.36 -9.75
C LEU A 561 -15.15 40.33 -10.80
N LYS A 562 -14.44 41.47 -10.95
CA LYS A 562 -14.75 42.46 -12.00
C LYS A 562 -14.20 42.00 -13.36
N ASP A 563 -14.92 42.29 -14.43
CA ASP A 563 -14.52 41.96 -15.79
C ASP A 563 -13.13 42.51 -16.18
N THR A 564 -12.76 43.68 -15.67
CA THR A 564 -11.47 44.34 -15.94
C THR A 564 -10.24 43.65 -15.37
N GLU A 565 -10.41 42.79 -14.36
CA GLU A 565 -9.33 42.08 -13.64
C GLU A 565 -9.53 40.53 -13.64
N LEU A 566 -10.51 40.05 -14.44
CA LEU A 566 -11.01 38.70 -14.35
C LEU A 566 -9.90 37.65 -14.52
N GLU A 567 -9.13 37.75 -15.60
CA GLU A 567 -8.09 36.75 -15.93
C GLU A 567 -6.97 36.75 -14.88
N GLU A 568 -6.54 37.91 -14.41
CA GLU A 568 -5.50 38.02 -13.39
C GLU A 568 -5.97 37.39 -12.07
N LYS A 569 -7.20 37.67 -11.65
CA LYS A 569 -7.77 37.07 -10.45
C LYS A 569 -8.00 35.56 -10.57
N ILE A 570 -8.45 35.08 -11.69
CA ILE A 570 -8.55 33.62 -11.96
C ILE A 570 -7.18 32.96 -11.86
N LEU A 571 -6.13 33.52 -12.47
CA LEU A 571 -4.77 33.00 -12.38
C LEU A 571 -4.23 33.02 -10.94
N GLU A 572 -4.47 34.12 -10.18
CA GLU A 572 -4.13 34.19 -8.75
C GLU A 572 -4.82 33.09 -7.94
N LEU A 573 -6.13 32.87 -8.14
CA LEU A 573 -6.89 31.84 -7.45
C LEU A 573 -6.37 30.43 -7.79
N LEU A 574 -6.03 30.19 -9.05
CA LEU A 574 -5.46 28.93 -9.49
C LEU A 574 -4.02 28.69 -8.99
N ALA A 575 -3.27 29.73 -8.70
CA ALA A 575 -1.91 29.63 -8.16
C ALA A 575 -1.90 29.42 -6.62
N SER A 576 -2.90 29.94 -5.92
CA SER A 576 -2.94 30.02 -4.44
C SER A 576 -3.32 28.71 -3.73
N GLU A 577 -3.64 27.65 -4.44
CA GLU A 577 -4.03 26.34 -3.88
C GLU A 577 -2.89 25.35 -3.76
#